data_dfee4c9f68f89995461c569147ba7dfd
#
_entry.id   dfee4c9f68f89995461c569147ba7dfd
#
_cell.length_a   1.000
_cell.length_b   1.000
_cell.length_c   1.000
_cell.angle_alpha   90.00
_cell.angle_beta   90.00
_cell.angle_gamma   90.00
#
_symmetry.space_group_name_H-M   'P 1'
#
loop_
_entity.id
_entity.type
_entity.pdbx_description
1 polymer ?
#
loop_
_entity_poly.entity_id
_entity_poly.type
_entity_poly.pdbx_seq_one_letter_code
_entity_poly.pdbx_strand_id
1 'polypeptide(L)'
;DYTIREALHNCIAHQDYTMQQRINFVENPTYLYYSNAGSFIPGTLENALTNEEPQAYFRNECLCRAMVDFNMIDTVSRGIKKMFNEQWRRHFPMPDYEIDAKNRKVSVRIYGNEINKQYTNLLKTNDSLTLWDCISLDAVQKGRTIHEDVAQDLLNRGLIEGEAPNYTISLGIAKATRQLQGYTKQKGLDKEKIKQMILQYLKNA
;
A
#
# COMPACT_ATOMS: atom_id res chain seq x y z
N ASP A 1 -17.67 2.64 4.11
CA ASP A 1 -16.43 1.92 3.87
C ASP A 1 -15.54 1.99 5.11
N TYR A 2 -15.06 0.82 5.58
CA TYR A 2 -14.22 0.72 6.80
C TYR A 2 -12.93 1.53 6.66
N THR A 3 -12.19 1.36 5.56
CA THR A 3 -10.88 1.98 5.36
C THR A 3 -10.94 3.52 5.40
N ILE A 4 -11.96 4.10 4.79
CA ILE A 4 -12.18 5.57 4.77
C ILE A 4 -12.47 6.08 6.17
N ARG A 5 -13.38 5.40 6.87
CA ARG A 5 -13.77 5.76 8.24
C ARG A 5 -12.60 5.62 9.21
N GLU A 6 -11.85 4.53 9.12
CA GLU A 6 -10.68 4.28 9.94
C GLU A 6 -9.59 5.34 9.75
N ALA A 7 -9.28 5.71 8.49
CA ALA A 7 -8.31 6.76 8.20
C ALA A 7 -8.73 8.11 8.81
N LEU A 8 -10.01 8.46 8.74
CA LEU A 8 -10.53 9.69 9.36
C LEU A 8 -10.46 9.63 10.89
N HIS A 9 -10.90 8.52 11.48
CA HIS A 9 -10.87 8.34 12.93
C HIS A 9 -9.44 8.38 13.48
N ASN A 10 -8.48 7.78 12.77
CA ASN A 10 -7.07 7.86 13.13
C ASN A 10 -6.55 9.29 13.10
N CYS A 11 -6.92 10.10 12.10
CA CYS A 11 -6.56 11.51 12.08
C CYS A 11 -7.11 12.27 13.30
N ILE A 12 -8.36 12.02 13.69
CA ILE A 12 -9.00 12.66 14.84
C ILE A 12 -8.37 12.21 16.16
N ALA A 13 -8.22 10.87 16.35
CA ALA A 13 -7.70 10.30 17.59
C ALA A 13 -6.24 10.67 17.85
N HIS A 14 -5.43 10.76 16.77
CA HIS A 14 -3.99 10.97 16.85
C HIS A 14 -3.51 12.39 16.51
N GLN A 15 -4.41 13.32 16.22
CA GLN A 15 -4.09 14.73 16.04
C GLN A 15 -3.38 15.29 17.28
N ASP A 16 -2.28 15.99 17.08
CA ASP A 16 -1.68 16.82 18.13
C ASP A 16 -2.35 18.19 18.14
N TYR A 17 -3.40 18.31 18.95
CA TYR A 17 -4.18 19.56 19.05
C TYR A 17 -3.37 20.72 19.63
N THR A 18 -2.25 20.47 20.33
CA THR A 18 -1.37 21.52 20.84
C THR A 18 -0.65 22.27 19.74
N MET A 19 -0.48 21.66 18.58
CA MET A 19 0.15 22.27 17.41
C MET A 19 -0.76 23.24 16.66
N GLN A 20 -2.06 23.33 17.02
CA GLN A 20 -3.05 24.19 16.38
C GLN A 20 -3.13 24.05 14.85
N GLN A 21 -2.77 22.90 14.32
CA GLN A 21 -2.87 22.58 12.89
C GLN A 21 -4.18 21.88 12.58
N ARG A 22 -4.59 21.96 11.31
CA ARG A 22 -5.81 21.31 10.83
C ARG A 22 -5.56 19.86 10.46
N ILE A 23 -6.57 19.03 10.65
CA ILE A 23 -6.70 17.75 9.94
C ILE A 23 -7.08 18.09 8.51
N ASN A 24 -6.40 17.48 7.53
CA ASN A 24 -6.74 17.65 6.12
C ASN A 24 -7.37 16.38 5.57
N PHE A 25 -8.45 16.57 4.84
CA PHE A 25 -9.07 15.57 4.00
C PHE A 25 -9.20 16.15 2.60
N VAL A 26 -8.62 15.46 1.61
CA VAL A 26 -8.63 15.90 0.21
C VAL A 26 -9.06 14.75 -0.68
N GLU A 27 -10.12 14.95 -1.44
CA GLU A 27 -10.54 14.04 -2.49
C GLU A 27 -9.78 14.34 -3.78
N ASN A 28 -9.16 13.30 -4.34
CA ASN A 28 -8.47 13.33 -5.61
C ASN A 28 -9.10 12.26 -6.53
N PRO A 29 -9.08 12.40 -7.85
CA PRO A 29 -9.68 11.41 -8.77
C PRO A 29 -9.21 9.97 -8.57
N THR A 30 -8.01 9.75 -8.00
CA THR A 30 -7.41 8.41 -7.85
C THR A 30 -7.26 7.94 -6.42
N TYR A 31 -7.29 8.86 -5.45
CA TYR A 31 -7.12 8.53 -4.02
C TYR A 31 -7.81 9.56 -3.12
N LEU A 32 -8.07 9.16 -1.89
CA LEU A 32 -8.39 10.05 -0.79
C LEU A 32 -7.13 10.30 0.03
N TYR A 33 -6.83 11.56 0.30
CA TYR A 33 -5.69 11.96 1.12
C TYR A 33 -6.15 12.44 2.48
N TYR A 34 -5.52 11.92 3.52
CA TYR A 34 -5.73 12.32 4.91
C TYR A 34 -4.42 12.74 5.52
N SER A 35 -4.41 13.76 6.37
CA SER A 35 -3.25 14.06 7.20
C SER A 35 -3.61 14.72 8.51
N ASN A 36 -2.79 14.45 9.52
CA ASN A 36 -2.88 15.05 10.84
C ASN A 36 -1.49 15.47 11.35
N ALA A 37 -1.47 16.44 12.27
CA ALA A 37 -0.28 16.81 13.00
C ALA A 37 -0.01 15.84 14.14
N GLY A 38 1.27 15.59 14.42
CA GLY A 38 1.75 14.76 15.50
C GLY A 38 2.72 13.67 15.01
N SER A 39 3.45 13.08 15.94
CA SER A 39 4.30 11.92 15.65
C SER A 39 3.45 10.68 15.42
N PHE A 40 3.94 9.76 14.61
CA PHE A 40 3.33 8.45 14.43
C PHE A 40 3.65 7.57 15.66
N ILE A 41 2.65 7.27 16.48
CA ILE A 41 2.85 6.60 17.77
C ILE A 41 3.50 5.22 17.63
N PRO A 42 3.14 4.36 16.65
CA PRO A 42 3.84 3.09 16.44
C PRO A 42 5.32 3.24 16.03
N GLY A 43 5.78 4.45 15.71
CA GLY A 43 7.13 4.74 15.23
C GLY A 43 7.30 4.43 13.74
N THR A 44 7.05 3.20 13.32
CA THR A 44 7.14 2.76 11.92
C THR A 44 5.85 2.10 11.45
N LEU A 45 5.62 2.09 10.15
CA LEU A 45 4.48 1.38 9.56
C LEU A 45 4.58 -0.13 9.79
N GLU A 46 5.79 -0.68 9.74
CA GLU A 46 6.05 -2.08 10.01
C GLU A 46 5.59 -2.46 11.43
N ASN A 47 5.96 -1.67 12.44
CA ASN A 47 5.47 -1.88 13.81
C ASN A 47 3.94 -1.83 13.90
N ALA A 48 3.30 -0.90 13.19
CA ALA A 48 1.84 -0.82 13.17
C ALA A 48 1.15 -2.04 12.52
N LEU A 49 1.85 -2.74 11.63
CA LEU A 49 1.34 -3.92 10.93
C LEU A 49 1.66 -5.24 11.65
N THR A 50 2.77 -5.30 12.39
CA THR A 50 3.25 -6.51 13.07
C THR A 50 2.85 -6.60 14.52
N ASN A 51 2.81 -5.47 15.23
CA ASN A 51 2.53 -5.46 16.66
C ASN A 51 1.07 -5.87 16.93
N GLU A 52 0.89 -6.87 17.79
CA GLU A 52 -0.41 -7.36 18.23
C GLU A 52 -0.83 -6.81 19.61
N GLU A 53 0.09 -6.12 20.29
CA GLU A 53 -0.18 -5.53 21.58
C GLU A 53 -1.04 -4.28 21.46
N PRO A 54 -1.92 -4.00 22.43
CA PRO A 54 -2.63 -2.73 22.51
C PRO A 54 -1.67 -1.56 22.57
N GLN A 55 -2.08 -0.42 22.03
CA GLN A 55 -1.28 0.80 22.04
C GLN A 55 -0.99 1.22 23.51
N ALA A 56 0.27 1.53 23.81
CA ALA A 56 0.71 1.84 25.18
C ALA A 56 0.03 3.10 25.76
N TYR A 57 -0.35 4.05 24.91
CA TYR A 57 -1.05 5.26 25.31
C TYR A 57 -1.83 5.89 24.14
N PHE A 58 -2.85 6.67 24.47
CA PHE A 58 -3.55 7.53 23.50
C PHE A 58 -3.06 8.97 23.68
N ARG A 59 -2.79 9.66 22.57
CA ARG A 59 -2.42 11.08 22.61
C ARG A 59 -3.53 11.94 23.22
N ASN A 60 -4.77 11.62 22.89
CA ASN A 60 -5.96 12.34 23.32
C ASN A 60 -6.88 11.40 24.10
N GLU A 61 -6.50 11.04 25.33
CA GLU A 61 -7.15 9.97 26.08
C GLU A 61 -8.65 10.17 26.28
N CYS A 62 -9.08 11.37 26.70
CA CYS A 62 -10.50 11.68 26.87
C CYS A 62 -11.28 11.57 25.57
N LEU A 63 -10.71 12.08 24.47
CA LEU A 63 -11.33 11.98 23.14
C LEU A 63 -11.43 10.54 22.69
N CYS A 64 -10.35 9.76 22.81
CA CYS A 64 -10.34 8.36 22.42
C CYS A 64 -11.33 7.51 23.23
N ARG A 65 -11.49 7.76 24.53
CA ARG A 65 -12.52 7.12 25.35
C ARG A 65 -13.92 7.42 24.83
N ALA A 66 -14.23 8.67 24.55
CA ALA A 66 -15.51 9.05 23.95
C ALA A 66 -15.72 8.37 22.58
N MET A 67 -14.69 8.31 21.74
CA MET A 67 -14.77 7.62 20.44
C MET A 67 -15.02 6.10 20.60
N VAL A 68 -14.47 5.47 21.64
CA VAL A 68 -14.77 4.05 21.97
C VAL A 68 -16.23 3.90 22.40
N ASP A 69 -16.74 4.77 23.28
CA ASP A 69 -18.13 4.74 23.79
C ASP A 69 -19.14 4.89 22.64
N PHE A 70 -18.79 5.68 21.60
CA PHE A 70 -19.58 5.83 20.37
C PHE A 70 -19.33 4.74 19.31
N ASN A 71 -18.54 3.70 19.60
CA ASN A 71 -18.15 2.66 18.64
C ASN A 71 -17.47 3.20 17.37
N MET A 72 -16.75 4.32 17.47
CA MET A 72 -15.98 4.89 16.36
C MET A 72 -14.63 4.20 16.19
N ILE A 73 -13.95 3.90 17.30
CA ILE A 73 -12.67 3.16 17.33
C ILE A 73 -12.78 1.98 18.28
N ASP A 74 -11.91 1.00 18.08
CA ASP A 74 -11.72 -0.10 19.04
C ASP A 74 -10.47 0.12 19.91
N THR A 75 -10.33 -0.68 20.96
CA THR A 75 -9.18 -0.62 21.88
C THR A 75 -8.00 -1.48 21.45
N VAL A 76 -8.12 -2.21 20.35
CA VAL A 76 -7.20 -3.31 19.96
C VAL A 76 -6.20 -2.88 18.89
N SER A 77 -5.87 -1.62 18.72
CA SER A 77 -4.78 -1.09 17.84
C SER A 77 -4.54 -1.80 16.49
N ARG A 78 -5.56 -2.45 15.92
CA ARG A 78 -5.49 -3.22 14.66
C ARG A 78 -6.02 -2.46 13.43
N GLY A 79 -6.40 -1.19 13.61
CA GLY A 79 -7.07 -0.40 12.59
C GLY A 79 -6.26 -0.29 11.30
N ILE A 80 -4.96 0.02 11.39
CA ILE A 80 -4.06 0.13 10.24
C ILE A 80 -3.92 -1.21 9.52
N LYS A 81 -3.62 -2.29 10.24
CA LYS A 81 -3.52 -3.66 9.67
C LYS A 81 -4.81 -4.06 8.95
N LYS A 82 -5.96 -3.73 9.53
CA LYS A 82 -7.26 -4.00 8.93
C LYS A 82 -7.51 -3.18 7.66
N MET A 83 -7.07 -1.90 7.59
CA MET A 83 -7.12 -1.11 6.36
C MET A 83 -6.32 -1.77 5.23
N PHE A 84 -5.11 -2.26 5.50
CA PHE A 84 -4.29 -2.98 4.52
C PHE A 84 -4.97 -4.27 4.06
N ASN A 85 -5.52 -5.06 4.97
CA ASN A 85 -6.27 -6.27 4.64
C ASN A 85 -7.53 -5.97 3.79
N GLU A 86 -8.25 -4.88 4.06
CA GLU A 86 -9.42 -4.49 3.26
C GLU A 86 -9.02 -4.06 1.85
N GLN A 87 -7.91 -3.34 1.67
CA GLN A 87 -7.38 -3.01 0.34
C GLN A 87 -6.96 -4.28 -0.41
N TRP A 88 -6.25 -5.20 0.25
CA TRP A 88 -5.89 -6.50 -0.32
C TRP A 88 -7.14 -7.28 -0.78
N ARG A 89 -8.13 -7.45 0.08
CA ARG A 89 -9.39 -8.16 -0.26
C ARG A 89 -10.12 -7.55 -1.46
N ARG A 90 -9.98 -6.24 -1.67
CA ARG A 90 -10.57 -5.52 -2.80
C ARG A 90 -9.67 -5.50 -4.04
N HIS A 91 -8.47 -6.06 -3.94
CA HIS A 91 -7.44 -6.04 -4.97
C HIS A 91 -7.04 -4.61 -5.39
N PHE A 92 -7.13 -3.67 -4.46
CA PHE A 92 -6.70 -2.30 -4.63
C PHE A 92 -5.25 -2.10 -4.18
N PRO A 93 -4.59 -1.03 -4.63
CA PRO A 93 -3.28 -0.64 -4.12
C PRO A 93 -3.31 -0.44 -2.60
N MET A 94 -2.19 -0.76 -1.95
CA MET A 94 -2.05 -0.60 -0.51
C MET A 94 -2.10 0.86 -0.10
N PRO A 95 -2.54 1.19 1.13
CA PRO A 95 -2.48 2.54 1.66
C PRO A 95 -1.06 3.06 1.69
N ASP A 96 -0.84 4.30 1.25
CA ASP A 96 0.46 4.96 1.29
C ASP A 96 0.57 5.86 2.51
N TYR A 97 1.29 5.39 3.51
CA TYR A 97 1.65 6.19 4.68
C TYR A 97 2.93 6.98 4.41
N GLU A 98 2.91 8.25 4.81
CA GLU A 98 4.07 9.12 4.85
C GLU A 98 4.21 9.69 6.26
N ILE A 99 5.32 9.37 6.92
CA ILE A 99 5.61 9.74 8.30
C ILE A 99 6.72 10.78 8.27
N ASP A 100 6.34 12.05 8.33
CA ASP A 100 7.28 13.17 8.38
C ASP A 100 7.61 13.50 9.85
N ALA A 101 8.65 12.86 10.35
CA ALA A 101 9.09 13.05 11.73
C ALA A 101 9.60 14.49 11.99
N LYS A 102 10.19 15.15 10.97
CA LYS A 102 10.72 16.51 11.09
C LYS A 102 9.61 17.54 11.28
N ASN A 103 8.54 17.45 10.50
CA ASN A 103 7.41 18.35 10.57
C ASN A 103 6.30 17.81 11.51
N ARG A 104 6.52 16.68 12.15
CA ARG A 104 5.55 16.01 13.02
C ARG A 104 4.20 15.88 12.33
N LYS A 105 4.19 15.28 11.15
CA LYS A 105 3.01 15.10 10.32
C LYS A 105 2.90 13.64 9.86
N VAL A 106 1.71 13.10 9.96
CA VAL A 106 1.37 11.79 9.39
C VAL A 106 0.36 11.99 8.29
N SER A 107 0.57 11.35 7.16
CA SER A 107 -0.42 11.34 6.08
C SER A 107 -0.62 9.95 5.50
N VAL A 108 -1.80 9.72 4.93
CA VAL A 108 -2.13 8.48 4.23
C VAL A 108 -2.93 8.78 2.96
N ARG A 109 -2.60 8.05 1.88
CA ARG A 109 -3.40 8.01 0.64
C ARG A 109 -4.09 6.67 0.55
N ILE A 110 -5.40 6.70 0.38
CA ILE A 110 -6.24 5.51 0.19
C ILE A 110 -6.73 5.49 -1.25
N TYR A 111 -6.37 4.44 -1.98
CA TYR A 111 -6.73 4.28 -3.38
C TYR A 111 -8.09 3.59 -3.53
N GLY A 112 -8.94 4.12 -4.42
CA GLY A 112 -10.24 3.56 -4.76
C GLY A 112 -10.29 2.91 -6.14
N ASN A 113 -9.17 2.96 -6.88
CA ASN A 113 -9.04 2.42 -8.25
C ASN A 113 -7.76 1.60 -8.39
N GLU A 114 -7.73 0.72 -9.37
CA GLU A 114 -6.50 0.04 -9.78
C GLU A 114 -5.49 1.05 -10.36
N ILE A 115 -4.23 0.95 -9.96
CA ILE A 115 -3.12 1.71 -10.56
C ILE A 115 -2.49 0.88 -11.68
N ASN A 116 -2.30 -0.40 -11.43
CA ASN A 116 -1.66 -1.34 -12.35
C ASN A 116 -2.51 -2.61 -12.47
N LYS A 117 -2.94 -2.89 -13.69
CA LYS A 117 -3.77 -4.07 -13.98
C LYS A 117 -3.06 -5.39 -13.72
N GLN A 118 -1.73 -5.46 -13.93
CA GLN A 118 -0.95 -6.67 -13.65
C GLN A 118 -0.96 -6.98 -12.15
N TYR A 119 -0.74 -5.97 -11.32
CA TYR A 119 -0.84 -6.10 -9.86
C TYR A 119 -2.22 -6.58 -9.43
N THR A 120 -3.28 -5.91 -9.88
CA THR A 120 -4.66 -6.29 -9.56
C THR A 120 -4.98 -7.73 -9.97
N ASN A 121 -4.53 -8.14 -11.17
CA ASN A 121 -4.74 -9.51 -11.63
C ASN A 121 -3.92 -10.53 -10.86
N LEU A 122 -2.69 -10.18 -10.48
CA LEU A 122 -1.86 -11.04 -9.62
C LEU A 122 -2.55 -11.32 -8.29
N LEU A 123 -3.12 -10.28 -7.65
CA LEU A 123 -3.87 -10.45 -6.40
C LEU A 123 -5.12 -11.32 -6.58
N LYS A 124 -5.78 -11.26 -7.74
CA LYS A 124 -6.98 -12.06 -8.04
C LYS A 124 -6.71 -13.53 -8.35
N THR A 125 -5.53 -13.83 -8.87
CA THR A 125 -5.21 -15.17 -9.40
C THR A 125 -4.27 -15.97 -8.53
N ASN A 126 -3.73 -15.40 -7.47
CA ASN A 126 -2.75 -16.05 -6.61
C ASN A 126 -3.15 -15.97 -5.13
N ASP A 127 -3.84 -17.01 -4.68
CA ASP A 127 -4.33 -17.13 -3.30
C ASP A 127 -3.21 -17.44 -2.29
N SER A 128 -1.99 -17.72 -2.75
CA SER A 128 -0.85 -18.03 -1.87
C SER A 128 -0.08 -16.80 -1.39
N LEU A 129 -0.45 -15.60 -1.84
CA LEU A 129 0.20 -14.35 -1.43
C LEU A 129 -0.10 -14.04 0.04
N THR A 130 0.91 -13.59 0.73
CA THR A 130 0.78 -13.02 2.08
C THR A 130 0.51 -11.50 1.99
N LEU A 131 0.08 -10.90 3.09
CA LEU A 131 -0.06 -9.43 3.16
C LEU A 131 1.28 -8.72 2.86
N TRP A 132 2.41 -9.28 3.32
CA TRP A 132 3.74 -8.73 3.08
C TRP A 132 4.15 -8.83 1.60
N ASP A 133 3.81 -9.93 0.93
CA ASP A 133 3.98 -10.03 -0.52
C ASP A 133 3.23 -8.93 -1.24
N CYS A 134 1.96 -8.71 -0.86
CA CYS A 134 1.11 -7.69 -1.46
C CYS A 134 1.65 -6.27 -1.24
N ILE A 135 2.19 -5.97 -0.04
CA ILE A 135 2.83 -4.68 0.26
C ILE A 135 4.08 -4.48 -0.59
N SER A 136 4.92 -5.51 -0.73
CA SER A 136 6.15 -5.45 -1.51
C SER A 136 5.88 -5.33 -3.02
N LEU A 137 4.90 -6.08 -3.53
CA LEU A 137 4.43 -5.96 -4.91
C LEU A 137 3.81 -4.59 -5.19
N ASP A 138 3.09 -4.03 -4.22
CA ASP A 138 2.55 -2.66 -4.32
C ASP A 138 3.68 -1.61 -4.38
N ALA A 139 4.75 -1.80 -3.61
CA ALA A 139 5.93 -0.95 -3.72
C ALA A 139 6.56 -1.02 -5.13
N VAL A 140 6.68 -2.23 -5.69
CA VAL A 140 7.19 -2.44 -7.05
C VAL A 140 6.31 -1.77 -8.10
N GLN A 141 4.98 -1.93 -8.05
CA GLN A 141 4.09 -1.27 -9.03
C GLN A 141 4.15 0.26 -8.96
N LYS A 142 4.48 0.82 -7.81
CA LYS A 142 4.64 2.26 -7.56
C LYS A 142 6.05 2.77 -7.83
N GLY A 143 6.96 1.90 -8.32
CA GLY A 143 8.36 2.24 -8.60
C GLY A 143 9.19 2.55 -7.36
N ARG A 144 8.81 1.99 -6.22
CA ARG A 144 9.54 2.14 -4.96
C ARG A 144 10.55 1.01 -4.79
N THR A 145 11.61 1.29 -4.06
CA THR A 145 12.60 0.27 -3.69
C THR A 145 12.02 -0.69 -2.65
N ILE A 146 12.38 -1.95 -2.77
CA ILE A 146 12.12 -3.01 -1.79
C ILE A 146 13.44 -3.55 -1.26
N HIS A 147 13.41 -4.18 -0.08
CA HIS A 147 14.59 -4.77 0.52
C HIS A 147 15.12 -5.92 -0.37
N GLU A 148 16.44 -6.10 -0.43
CA GLU A 148 17.10 -7.05 -1.34
C GLU A 148 16.64 -8.51 -1.10
N ASP A 149 16.55 -8.93 0.16
CA ASP A 149 16.08 -10.27 0.52
C ASP A 149 14.65 -10.53 0.04
N VAL A 150 13.77 -9.53 0.16
CA VAL A 150 12.39 -9.60 -0.32
C VAL A 150 12.35 -9.65 -1.85
N ALA A 151 13.18 -8.83 -2.50
CA ALA A 151 13.29 -8.84 -3.96
C ALA A 151 13.73 -10.21 -4.47
N GLN A 152 14.73 -10.84 -3.82
CA GLN A 152 15.22 -12.15 -4.20
C GLN A 152 14.16 -13.24 -4.02
N ASP A 153 13.37 -13.21 -2.94
CA ASP A 153 12.24 -14.14 -2.75
C ASP A 153 11.19 -13.97 -3.85
N LEU A 154 10.77 -12.74 -4.13
CA LEU A 154 9.78 -12.46 -5.17
C LEU A 154 10.26 -12.83 -6.58
N LEU A 155 11.57 -12.66 -6.88
CA LEU A 155 12.21 -13.10 -8.12
C LEU A 155 12.18 -14.63 -8.24
N ASN A 156 12.57 -15.35 -7.18
CA ASN A 156 12.59 -16.81 -7.14
C ASN A 156 11.18 -17.40 -7.34
N ARG A 157 10.16 -16.73 -6.83
CA ARG A 157 8.75 -17.10 -7.01
C ARG A 157 8.17 -16.63 -8.35
N GLY A 158 8.95 -15.91 -9.17
CA GLY A 158 8.52 -15.41 -10.47
C GLY A 158 7.44 -14.33 -10.41
N LEU A 159 7.30 -13.63 -9.28
CA LEU A 159 6.30 -12.59 -9.07
C LEU A 159 6.75 -11.22 -9.60
N ILE A 160 8.04 -10.97 -9.59
CA ILE A 160 8.68 -9.80 -10.18
C ILE A 160 9.79 -10.21 -11.14
N GLU A 161 10.25 -9.27 -11.96
CA GLU A 161 11.40 -9.42 -12.85
C GLU A 161 12.15 -8.10 -13.00
N GLY A 162 13.41 -8.17 -13.49
CA GLY A 162 14.30 -7.02 -13.60
C GLY A 162 15.46 -7.11 -12.61
N GLU A 163 16.18 -6.01 -12.46
CA GLU A 163 17.35 -5.88 -11.59
C GLU A 163 17.21 -4.63 -10.72
N ALA A 164 17.85 -4.65 -9.56
CA ALA A 164 17.85 -3.52 -8.63
C ALA A 164 18.33 -2.23 -9.32
N PRO A 165 17.71 -1.10 -9.07
CA PRO A 165 16.49 -0.88 -8.27
C PRO A 165 15.19 -1.01 -9.09
N ASN A 166 15.24 -1.39 -10.37
CA ASN A 166 14.16 -1.28 -11.37
C ASN A 166 13.43 -2.62 -11.54
N TYR A 167 12.72 -3.06 -10.51
CA TYR A 167 11.86 -4.24 -10.60
C TYR A 167 10.50 -3.91 -11.22
N THR A 168 9.88 -4.89 -11.88
CA THR A 168 8.54 -4.81 -12.44
C THR A 168 7.76 -6.08 -12.13
N ILE A 169 6.43 -5.99 -12.12
CA ILE A 169 5.56 -7.18 -11.99
C ILE A 169 5.79 -8.11 -13.19
N SER A 170 5.96 -9.40 -12.92
CA SER A 170 6.40 -10.39 -13.91
C SER A 170 5.48 -10.52 -15.13
N LEU A 171 6.07 -10.67 -16.32
CA LEU A 171 5.36 -10.92 -17.57
C LEU A 171 4.65 -12.27 -17.58
N GLY A 172 5.18 -13.29 -16.87
CA GLY A 172 4.55 -14.60 -16.75
C GLY A 172 3.12 -14.53 -16.24
N ILE A 173 2.86 -13.61 -15.30
CA ILE A 173 1.54 -13.33 -14.76
C ILE A 173 0.74 -12.42 -15.71
N ALA A 174 1.38 -11.42 -16.32
CA ALA A 174 0.75 -10.55 -17.31
C ALA A 174 0.28 -11.31 -18.57
N LYS A 175 0.96 -12.38 -18.97
CA LYS A 175 0.54 -13.27 -20.09
C LYS A 175 -0.81 -13.94 -19.80
N ALA A 176 -1.05 -14.38 -18.58
CA ALA A 176 -2.32 -14.98 -18.19
C ALA A 176 -3.50 -13.99 -18.32
N THR A 177 -3.22 -12.69 -18.31
CA THR A 177 -4.22 -11.62 -18.31
C THR A 177 -4.41 -10.91 -19.64
N ARG A 178 -3.72 -11.33 -20.72
CA ARG A 178 -3.77 -10.74 -22.07
C ARG A 178 -3.46 -9.23 -22.14
N GLN A 179 -2.62 -8.70 -21.25
CA GLN A 179 -2.36 -7.25 -21.17
C GLN A 179 -0.89 -6.86 -21.45
N LEU A 180 -0.38 -7.27 -22.60
CA LEU A 180 0.97 -6.88 -23.07
C LEU A 180 1.22 -5.37 -23.11
N GLN A 181 0.22 -4.55 -23.43
CA GLN A 181 0.39 -3.09 -23.57
C GLN A 181 0.73 -2.40 -22.23
N GLY A 182 0.12 -2.82 -21.14
CA GLY A 182 0.44 -2.27 -19.80
C GLY A 182 1.85 -2.64 -19.33
N TYR A 183 2.27 -3.87 -19.61
CA TYR A 183 3.59 -4.35 -19.27
C TYR A 183 4.71 -3.60 -20.00
N THR A 184 4.59 -3.43 -21.32
CA THR A 184 5.59 -2.70 -22.11
C THR A 184 5.71 -1.23 -21.70
N LYS A 185 4.60 -0.58 -21.34
CA LYS A 185 4.61 0.79 -20.85
C LYS A 185 5.30 0.92 -19.48
N GLN A 186 5.06 -0.03 -18.58
CA GLN A 186 5.68 -0.04 -17.25
C GLN A 186 7.19 -0.28 -17.32
N LYS A 187 7.64 -1.18 -18.20
CA LYS A 187 9.06 -1.54 -18.33
C LYS A 187 9.87 -0.50 -19.11
N GLY A 188 9.22 0.46 -19.76
CA GLY A 188 9.91 1.51 -20.54
C GLY A 188 10.79 0.95 -21.67
N LEU A 189 10.34 -0.15 -22.29
CA LEU A 189 11.12 -0.86 -23.32
C LEU A 189 11.23 -0.03 -24.59
N ASP A 190 12.44 0.05 -25.14
CA ASP A 190 12.67 0.55 -26.46
C ASP A 190 12.10 -0.39 -27.55
N LYS A 191 12.01 0.11 -28.79
CA LYS A 191 11.43 -0.63 -29.92
C LYS A 191 12.11 -1.96 -30.19
N GLU A 192 13.43 -2.07 -29.99
CA GLU A 192 14.20 -3.29 -30.23
C GLU A 192 13.87 -4.37 -29.21
N LYS A 193 13.77 -4.02 -27.92
CA LYS A 193 13.36 -4.95 -26.85
C LYS A 193 11.94 -5.42 -27.05
N ILE A 194 11.02 -4.54 -27.43
CA ILE A 194 9.63 -4.90 -27.76
C ILE A 194 9.60 -5.90 -28.92
N LYS A 195 10.37 -5.66 -30.00
CA LYS A 195 10.48 -6.56 -31.14
C LYS A 195 11.01 -7.94 -30.76
N GLN A 196 12.08 -7.99 -29.96
CA GLN A 196 12.63 -9.27 -29.46
C GLN A 196 11.63 -10.05 -28.63
N MET A 197 10.88 -9.39 -27.75
CA MET A 197 9.83 -10.03 -26.95
C MET A 197 8.70 -10.59 -27.81
N ILE A 198 8.27 -9.88 -28.84
CA ILE A 198 7.24 -10.35 -29.78
C ILE A 198 7.75 -11.56 -30.56
N LEU A 199 9.00 -11.54 -31.04
CA LEU A 199 9.60 -12.66 -31.76
C LEU A 199 9.75 -13.90 -30.86
N GLN A 200 10.14 -13.72 -29.61
CA GLN A 200 10.24 -14.83 -28.66
C GLN A 200 8.85 -15.42 -28.31
N TYR A 201 7.84 -14.57 -28.20
CA TYR A 201 6.46 -15.02 -28.00
C TYR A 201 5.93 -15.86 -29.17
N LEU A 202 6.17 -15.39 -30.41
CA LEU A 202 5.73 -16.09 -31.62
C LEU A 202 6.46 -17.41 -31.86
N LYS A 203 7.70 -17.58 -31.34
CA LYS A 203 8.44 -18.84 -31.42
C LYS A 203 7.94 -19.90 -30.44
N ASN A 204 7.28 -19.47 -29.35
CA ASN A 204 6.80 -20.35 -28.28
C ASN A 204 5.25 -20.58 -28.36
N ALA A 205 4.58 -20.02 -29.34
CA ALA A 205 3.17 -20.20 -29.66
C ALA A 205 2.98 -21.23 -30.79
#